data_fe062008df0e93dd132d52298da6fd72
#
_entry.id   fe062008df0e93dd132d52298da6fd72
#
_cell.length_a   1.000
_cell.length_b   1.000
_cell.length_c   1.000
_cell.angle_alpha   90.00
_cell.angle_beta   90.00
_cell.angle_gamma   90.00
#
_symmetry.space_group_name_H-M   'P 1'
#
loop_
_entity.id
_entity.type
_entity.pdbx_description
1 polymer ?
#
loop_
_entity_poly.entity_id
_entity_poly.type
_entity_poly.pdbx_seq_one_letter_code
_entity_poly.pdbx_strand_id
1 'polypeptide(L)'
;MAVKETAENCRKSGRPFSVAGVLKSLGVSLSGYKSFLKWKLPEQKKKKAEVQQQITEIHKDSRQIYGTPKIAKELEKKGFGTSERTVSVYMKEMGLKACWIKKWHAVPKVKLDSTKLKNLLKQKFNPKRPDAVWCTDITYIWTSEGFMYLSTIMDLFSRKIIAWELSRTMEEEFVIKTVEKAKTERKIKRPLIIHSDRGSHYKADAYIKATEKMKRSYSKVHYPYDNACIESFHSLIKQEWLYRFQIQGYEHCRSLVFEYIETFYNTKRIHSHCGFTSPNEYEAKFQNKNSAVRYKKAV
;
A
#
# COMPACT_ATOMS: atom_id res chain seq x y z
N MET A 1 -12.33 -4.45 43.97
CA MET A 1 -13.67 -4.63 43.37
C MET A 1 -14.54 -5.53 44.25
N ALA A 2 -14.19 -6.74 44.59
CA ALA A 2 -15.00 -7.66 45.41
C ALA A 2 -15.56 -7.08 46.74
N VAL A 3 -14.71 -6.37 47.54
CA VAL A 3 -15.14 -5.73 48.79
C VAL A 3 -16.25 -4.70 48.59
N LYS A 4 -16.22 -3.94 47.49
CA LYS A 4 -17.26 -2.96 47.15
C LYS A 4 -18.57 -3.64 46.77
N GLU A 5 -18.51 -4.64 45.91
CA GLU A 5 -19.67 -5.38 45.47
C GLU A 5 -20.34 -6.17 46.61
N THR A 6 -19.54 -6.78 47.51
CA THR A 6 -20.06 -7.46 48.69
C THR A 6 -20.72 -6.45 49.65
N ALA A 7 -20.12 -5.28 49.83
CA ALA A 7 -20.71 -4.20 50.69
C ALA A 7 -22.06 -3.74 50.12
N GLU A 8 -22.17 -3.53 48.80
CA GLU A 8 -23.41 -3.12 48.13
C GLU A 8 -24.48 -4.23 48.24
N ASN A 9 -24.12 -5.51 48.05
CA ASN A 9 -25.01 -6.61 48.16
C ASN A 9 -25.52 -6.83 49.61
N CYS A 10 -24.64 -6.72 50.62
CA CYS A 10 -25.04 -6.80 52.02
C CYS A 10 -25.96 -5.63 52.41
N ARG A 11 -25.71 -4.43 51.88
CA ARG A 11 -26.59 -3.26 52.11
C ARG A 11 -27.98 -3.48 51.53
N LYS A 12 -28.08 -4.06 50.31
CA LYS A 12 -29.36 -4.40 49.68
C LYS A 12 -30.12 -5.46 50.45
N SER A 13 -29.42 -6.41 51.07
CA SER A 13 -30.02 -7.51 51.85
C SER A 13 -30.21 -7.24 53.35
N GLY A 14 -29.94 -6.01 53.79
CA GLY A 14 -30.05 -5.62 55.20
C GLY A 14 -29.05 -6.29 56.17
N ARG A 15 -28.02 -6.93 55.63
CA ARG A 15 -26.99 -7.61 56.45
C ARG A 15 -25.89 -6.65 56.88
N PRO A 16 -25.43 -6.66 58.15
CA PRO A 16 -24.32 -5.84 58.60
C PRO A 16 -23.01 -6.23 57.92
N PHE A 17 -22.32 -5.28 57.28
CA PHE A 17 -21.04 -5.51 56.65
C PHE A 17 -20.08 -4.33 56.94
N SER A 18 -18.98 -4.64 57.66
CA SER A 18 -17.94 -3.67 57.97
C SER A 18 -16.81 -3.70 56.95
N VAL A 19 -16.81 -2.74 56.02
CA VAL A 19 -15.70 -2.53 55.06
C VAL A 19 -14.39 -2.35 55.81
N ALA A 20 -14.35 -1.56 56.88
CA ALA A 20 -13.15 -1.32 57.65
C ALA A 20 -12.58 -2.56 58.32
N GLY A 21 -13.47 -3.43 58.85
CA GLY A 21 -13.09 -4.71 59.46
C GLY A 21 -12.45 -5.66 58.43
N VAL A 22 -13.09 -5.83 57.27
CA VAL A 22 -12.55 -6.66 56.17
C VAL A 22 -11.23 -6.11 55.64
N LEU A 23 -11.09 -4.83 55.48
CA LEU A 23 -9.83 -4.24 55.01
C LEU A 23 -8.71 -4.43 56.04
N LYS A 24 -9.03 -4.34 57.33
CA LYS A 24 -8.06 -4.58 58.40
C LYS A 24 -7.58 -6.05 58.40
N SER A 25 -8.47 -7.00 58.22
CA SER A 25 -8.09 -8.43 58.10
C SER A 25 -7.26 -8.72 56.87
N LEU A 26 -7.41 -7.94 55.79
CA LEU A 26 -6.63 -8.08 54.56
C LEU A 26 -5.32 -7.25 54.59
N GLY A 27 -4.99 -6.56 55.68
CA GLY A 27 -3.80 -5.70 55.80
C GLY A 27 -3.85 -4.44 54.90
N VAL A 28 -5.04 -4.00 54.47
CA VAL A 28 -5.23 -2.86 53.57
C VAL A 28 -5.72 -1.64 54.37
N SER A 29 -5.05 -0.49 54.24
CA SER A 29 -5.50 0.74 54.88
C SER A 29 -6.80 1.27 54.24
N LEU A 30 -7.70 1.79 55.07
CA LEU A 30 -8.97 2.37 54.60
C LEU A 30 -8.74 3.58 53.65
N SER A 31 -7.70 4.38 53.92
CA SER A 31 -7.31 5.51 53.06
C SER A 31 -6.82 5.04 51.71
N GLY A 32 -5.96 4.02 51.67
CA GLY A 32 -5.50 3.38 50.41
C GLY A 32 -6.65 2.80 49.59
N TYR A 33 -7.57 2.13 50.27
CA TYR A 33 -8.78 1.61 49.60
C TYR A 33 -9.67 2.73 49.04
N LYS A 34 -9.93 3.80 49.77
CA LYS A 34 -10.67 4.98 49.29
C LYS A 34 -9.97 5.65 48.13
N SER A 35 -8.65 5.78 48.16
CA SER A 35 -7.83 6.32 47.07
C SER A 35 -7.91 5.43 45.84
N PHE A 36 -7.84 4.09 45.99
CA PHE A 36 -8.02 3.13 44.92
C PHE A 36 -9.42 3.22 44.26
N LEU A 37 -10.48 3.37 45.08
CA LEU A 37 -11.85 3.52 44.52
C LEU A 37 -12.03 4.83 43.72
N LYS A 38 -11.31 5.89 44.12
CA LYS A 38 -11.30 7.20 43.40
C LYS A 38 -10.27 7.26 42.27
N TRP A 39 -9.38 6.25 42.20
CA TRP A 39 -8.31 6.27 41.23
C TRP A 39 -8.88 6.16 39.81
N LYS A 40 -8.52 7.14 39.00
CA LYS A 40 -8.81 7.14 37.56
C LYS A 40 -7.50 6.99 36.82
N LEU A 41 -7.55 6.26 35.75
CA LEU A 41 -6.38 6.12 34.84
C LEU A 41 -5.92 7.54 34.42
N PRO A 42 -4.64 7.89 34.56
CA PRO A 42 -4.15 9.18 34.10
C PRO A 42 -4.49 9.43 32.66
N GLU A 43 -4.89 10.65 32.29
CA GLU A 43 -5.28 11.02 30.92
C GLU A 43 -4.22 10.66 29.88
N GLN A 44 -2.95 10.77 30.23
CA GLN A 44 -1.84 10.36 29.36
C GLN A 44 -1.87 8.86 29.05
N LYS A 45 -2.20 8.00 30.05
CA LYS A 45 -2.31 6.56 29.85
C LYS A 45 -3.51 6.20 29.00
N LYS A 46 -4.63 6.92 29.16
CA LYS A 46 -5.82 6.74 28.29
C LYS A 46 -5.50 7.09 26.84
N LYS A 47 -4.94 8.28 26.61
CA LYS A 47 -4.50 8.71 25.26
C LYS A 47 -3.50 7.74 24.63
N LYS A 48 -2.53 7.23 25.42
CA LYS A 48 -1.61 6.21 24.94
C LYS A 48 -2.35 4.96 24.48
N ALA A 49 -3.28 4.44 25.30
CA ALA A 49 -4.05 3.25 24.97
C ALA A 49 -4.92 3.44 23.71
N GLU A 50 -5.56 4.59 23.55
CA GLU A 50 -6.32 4.95 22.36
C GLU A 50 -5.44 4.95 21.10
N VAL A 51 -4.28 5.61 21.17
CA VAL A 51 -3.32 5.62 20.04
C VAL A 51 -2.81 4.23 19.72
N GLN A 52 -2.49 3.41 20.73
CA GLN A 52 -2.05 2.03 20.54
C GLN A 52 -3.15 1.16 19.88
N GLN A 53 -4.40 1.35 20.27
CA GLN A 53 -5.53 0.68 19.63
C GLN A 53 -5.62 1.09 18.16
N GLN A 54 -5.57 2.37 17.83
CA GLN A 54 -5.62 2.86 16.45
C GLN A 54 -4.44 2.37 15.62
N ILE A 55 -3.23 2.30 16.18
CA ILE A 55 -2.07 1.70 15.52
C ILE A 55 -2.36 0.23 15.15
N THR A 56 -2.95 -0.53 16.08
CA THR A 56 -3.29 -1.95 15.85
C THR A 56 -4.32 -2.11 14.74
N GLU A 57 -5.36 -1.28 14.72
CA GLU A 57 -6.39 -1.27 13.68
C GLU A 57 -5.78 -0.93 12.31
N ILE A 58 -5.03 0.16 12.19
CA ILE A 58 -4.37 0.57 10.94
C ILE A 58 -3.39 -0.51 10.45
N HIS A 59 -2.63 -1.11 11.35
CA HIS A 59 -1.70 -2.18 11.00
C HIS A 59 -2.44 -3.42 10.47
N LYS A 60 -3.57 -3.81 11.09
CA LYS A 60 -4.43 -4.90 10.62
C LYS A 60 -5.07 -4.56 9.27
N ASP A 61 -5.65 -3.37 9.11
CA ASP A 61 -6.31 -2.92 7.87
C ASP A 61 -5.35 -2.84 6.69
N SER A 62 -4.08 -2.50 6.97
CA SER A 62 -3.00 -2.55 5.99
C SER A 62 -2.44 -3.95 5.75
N ARG A 63 -3.07 -5.00 6.26
CA ARG A 63 -2.61 -6.40 6.15
C ARG A 63 -1.20 -6.59 6.71
N GLN A 64 -0.87 -5.88 7.77
CA GLN A 64 0.45 -5.87 8.44
C GLN A 64 1.60 -5.37 7.53
N ILE A 65 1.26 -4.58 6.51
CA ILE A 65 2.24 -4.05 5.54
C ILE A 65 2.83 -2.72 6.02
N TYR A 66 2.01 -1.86 6.65
CA TYR A 66 2.46 -0.50 6.97
C TYR A 66 3.50 -0.46 8.09
N GLY A 67 4.56 0.31 7.84
CA GLY A 67 5.51 0.72 8.86
C GLY A 67 5.18 2.08 9.45
N THR A 68 6.01 2.49 10.39
CA THR A 68 5.89 3.73 11.18
C THR A 68 5.48 4.97 10.36
N PRO A 69 6.11 5.33 9.22
CA PRO A 69 5.75 6.54 8.50
C PRO A 69 4.32 6.53 7.95
N LYS A 70 3.87 5.38 7.44
CA LYS A 70 2.52 5.26 6.90
C LYS A 70 1.47 5.24 8.00
N ILE A 71 1.74 4.53 9.11
CA ILE A 71 0.84 4.50 10.29
C ILE A 71 0.70 5.90 10.87
N ALA A 72 1.80 6.66 11.01
CA ALA A 72 1.74 8.04 11.50
C ALA A 72 0.85 8.93 10.61
N LYS A 73 0.94 8.77 9.29
CA LYS A 73 0.08 9.51 8.34
C LYS A 73 -1.40 9.12 8.42
N GLU A 74 -1.70 7.85 8.64
CA GLU A 74 -3.08 7.41 8.85
C GLU A 74 -3.64 7.91 10.20
N LEU A 75 -2.83 7.92 11.26
CA LEU A 75 -3.20 8.50 12.54
C LEU A 75 -3.49 10.01 12.42
N GLU A 76 -2.66 10.74 11.68
CA GLU A 76 -2.85 12.17 11.41
C GLU A 76 -4.21 12.43 10.73
N LYS A 77 -4.58 11.61 9.73
CA LYS A 77 -5.90 11.69 9.06
C LYS A 77 -7.07 11.44 10.02
N LYS A 78 -6.88 10.57 11.03
CA LYS A 78 -7.87 10.27 12.06
C LYS A 78 -7.87 11.31 13.23
N GLY A 79 -7.05 12.37 13.15
CA GLY A 79 -6.97 13.42 14.16
C GLY A 79 -6.02 13.13 15.33
N PHE A 80 -5.25 12.04 15.27
CA PHE A 80 -4.24 11.72 16.28
C PHE A 80 -2.89 12.32 15.87
N GLY A 81 -2.53 13.48 16.44
CA GLY A 81 -1.24 14.15 16.21
C GLY A 81 -0.08 13.41 16.88
N THR A 82 0.40 12.33 16.28
CA THR A 82 1.43 11.45 16.86
C THR A 82 2.68 11.43 15.97
N SER A 83 3.86 11.64 16.55
CA SER A 83 5.12 11.61 15.79
C SER A 83 5.49 10.20 15.35
N GLU A 84 6.23 10.08 14.24
CA GLU A 84 6.74 8.79 13.77
C GLU A 84 7.56 8.08 14.85
N ARG A 85 8.34 8.81 15.64
CA ARG A 85 9.13 8.26 16.76
C ARG A 85 8.23 7.61 17.80
N THR A 86 7.13 8.28 18.18
CA THR A 86 6.16 7.74 19.15
C THR A 86 5.48 6.49 18.62
N VAL A 87 5.06 6.51 17.35
CA VAL A 87 4.49 5.32 16.68
C VAL A 87 5.48 4.16 16.68
N SER A 88 6.77 4.42 16.40
CA SER A 88 7.82 3.39 16.42
C SER A 88 7.96 2.75 17.80
N VAL A 89 7.96 3.56 18.87
CA VAL A 89 8.03 3.06 20.25
C VAL A 89 6.81 2.19 20.57
N TYR A 90 5.61 2.66 20.25
CA TYR A 90 4.38 1.92 20.53
C TYR A 90 4.28 0.62 19.72
N MET A 91 4.66 0.62 18.44
CA MET A 91 4.73 -0.61 17.65
C MET A 91 5.68 -1.62 18.29
N LYS A 92 6.85 -1.17 18.75
CA LYS A 92 7.82 -2.04 19.43
C LYS A 92 7.26 -2.61 20.75
N GLU A 93 6.61 -1.80 21.57
CA GLU A 93 5.96 -2.24 22.81
C GLU A 93 4.88 -3.30 22.56
N MET A 94 4.14 -3.17 21.46
CA MET A 94 3.08 -4.09 21.07
C MET A 94 3.58 -5.30 20.26
N GLY A 95 4.88 -5.40 19.97
CA GLY A 95 5.45 -6.47 19.14
C GLY A 95 5.06 -6.41 17.66
N LEU A 96 4.52 -5.28 17.19
CA LEU A 96 4.10 -5.10 15.81
C LEU A 96 5.30 -4.83 14.90
N LYS A 97 5.39 -5.59 13.81
CA LYS A 97 6.45 -5.44 12.80
C LYS A 97 5.85 -5.14 11.44
N ALA A 98 6.43 -4.17 10.74
CA ALA A 98 6.08 -3.91 9.35
C ALA A 98 6.68 -4.97 8.42
N CYS A 99 6.08 -5.13 7.25
CA CYS A 99 6.73 -5.85 6.15
C CYS A 99 7.98 -5.07 5.72
N TRP A 100 9.16 -5.63 5.98
CA TRP A 100 10.41 -4.97 5.65
C TRP A 100 10.90 -5.38 4.27
N ILE A 101 11.10 -4.39 3.39
CA ILE A 101 11.60 -4.59 2.04
C ILE A 101 13.09 -4.30 2.03
N LYS A 102 13.90 -5.33 1.79
CA LYS A 102 15.34 -5.14 1.62
C LYS A 102 15.58 -4.33 0.35
N LYS A 103 16.19 -3.16 0.47
CA LYS A 103 16.57 -2.35 -0.69
C LYS A 103 17.62 -3.09 -1.50
N TRP A 104 17.31 -3.36 -2.76
CA TRP A 104 18.25 -3.88 -3.72
C TRP A 104 18.85 -2.72 -4.51
N HIS A 105 20.17 -2.70 -4.62
CA HIS A 105 20.89 -1.72 -5.40
C HIS A 105 21.50 -2.41 -6.62
N ALA A 106 20.97 -2.10 -7.80
CA ALA A 106 21.60 -2.51 -9.06
C ALA A 106 22.82 -1.63 -9.34
N VAL A 107 23.93 -2.24 -9.68
CA VAL A 107 25.09 -1.51 -10.21
C VAL A 107 24.90 -1.44 -11.74
N PRO A 108 24.73 -0.26 -12.33
CA PRO A 108 24.55 -0.13 -13.76
C PRO A 108 25.84 -0.50 -14.50
N LYS A 109 25.76 -1.50 -15.39
CA LYS A 109 26.79 -1.73 -16.41
C LYS A 109 26.40 -0.92 -17.64
N VAL A 110 27.04 0.21 -17.85
CA VAL A 110 26.79 1.04 -19.04
C VAL A 110 27.50 0.41 -20.23
N LYS A 111 26.75 -0.10 -21.21
CA LYS A 111 27.25 -0.39 -22.57
C LYS A 111 26.72 0.70 -23.50
N LEU A 112 27.57 1.16 -24.41
CA LEU A 112 27.18 2.06 -25.49
C LEU A 112 26.06 1.43 -26.32
N ASP A 113 24.97 2.16 -26.50
CA ASP A 113 23.77 1.72 -27.18
C ASP A 113 23.81 2.12 -28.65
N SER A 114 23.96 1.14 -29.54
CA SER A 114 23.99 1.34 -30.99
C SER A 114 22.59 1.26 -31.64
N THR A 115 21.51 1.07 -30.87
CA THR A 115 20.17 0.85 -31.41
C THR A 115 19.38 2.16 -31.63
N LYS A 116 18.54 2.17 -32.68
CA LYS A 116 17.63 3.28 -33.02
C LYS A 116 16.47 3.50 -32.00
N LEU A 117 16.37 2.65 -30.97
CA LEU A 117 15.31 2.72 -29.97
C LEU A 117 15.54 3.88 -29.01
N LYS A 118 14.62 4.84 -28.99
CA LYS A 118 14.78 6.11 -28.23
C LYS A 118 14.20 6.01 -26.82
N ASN A 119 14.95 6.50 -25.83
CA ASN A 119 14.42 6.76 -24.50
C ASN A 119 13.77 8.16 -24.47
N LEU A 120 12.45 8.23 -24.58
CA LEU A 120 11.69 9.48 -24.51
C LEU A 120 11.39 9.87 -23.06
N LEU A 121 11.30 8.90 -22.15
CA LEU A 121 10.99 9.12 -20.74
C LEU A 121 12.12 9.86 -20.00
N LYS A 122 13.39 9.47 -20.26
CA LYS A 122 14.58 10.12 -19.66
C LYS A 122 14.43 10.30 -18.13
N GLN A 123 13.91 9.28 -17.44
CA GLN A 123 13.65 9.26 -15.98
C GLN A 123 12.71 10.39 -15.49
N LYS A 124 11.91 10.99 -16.35
CA LYS A 124 10.90 11.98 -15.96
C LYS A 124 9.65 11.26 -15.43
N PHE A 125 9.75 10.67 -14.24
CA PHE A 125 8.73 9.82 -13.67
C PHE A 125 7.50 10.53 -13.09
N ASN A 126 7.45 11.86 -13.15
CA ASN A 126 6.36 12.64 -12.54
C ASN A 126 5.58 13.44 -13.61
N PRO A 127 4.78 12.77 -14.46
CA PRO A 127 3.94 13.47 -15.42
C PRO A 127 2.87 14.30 -14.70
N LYS A 128 2.39 15.36 -15.35
CA LYS A 128 1.46 16.34 -14.75
C LYS A 128 -0.01 15.93 -14.84
N ARG A 129 -0.34 14.84 -15.52
CA ARG A 129 -1.71 14.36 -15.73
C ARG A 129 -1.76 12.85 -15.88
N PRO A 130 -2.92 12.22 -15.59
CA PRO A 130 -3.16 10.82 -15.95
C PRO A 130 -3.00 10.61 -17.45
N ASP A 131 -2.65 9.40 -17.84
CA ASP A 131 -2.50 8.96 -19.23
C ASP A 131 -1.53 9.83 -20.05
N ALA A 132 -0.49 10.37 -19.41
CA ALA A 132 0.61 11.02 -20.10
C ALA A 132 1.76 10.05 -20.37
N VAL A 133 2.06 9.19 -19.41
CA VAL A 133 3.12 8.19 -19.51
C VAL A 133 2.67 6.92 -18.80
N TRP A 134 2.67 5.83 -19.52
CA TRP A 134 2.53 4.48 -18.98
C TRP A 134 3.87 3.76 -18.98
N CYS A 135 4.16 3.00 -17.93
CA CYS A 135 5.25 2.03 -17.92
C CYS A 135 4.68 0.62 -17.98
N THR A 136 5.34 -0.24 -18.73
CA THR A 136 5.01 -1.66 -18.83
C THR A 136 6.23 -2.52 -18.59
N ASP A 137 6.02 -3.65 -17.93
CA ASP A 137 7.07 -4.63 -17.66
C ASP A 137 6.46 -5.99 -17.33
N ILE A 138 7.27 -7.04 -17.43
CA ILE A 138 6.92 -8.41 -17.10
C ILE A 138 7.71 -8.84 -15.88
N THR A 139 7.03 -9.47 -14.92
CA THR A 139 7.70 -10.15 -13.81
C THR A 139 7.23 -11.60 -13.72
N TYR A 140 8.06 -12.47 -13.17
CA TYR A 140 7.73 -13.87 -12.94
C TYR A 140 7.42 -14.14 -11.47
N ILE A 141 6.52 -15.08 -11.23
CA ILE A 141 6.04 -15.51 -9.92
C ILE A 141 6.23 -17.02 -9.85
N TRP A 142 6.94 -17.49 -8.86
CA TRP A 142 7.12 -18.92 -8.64
C TRP A 142 5.87 -19.53 -7.99
N THR A 143 5.42 -20.67 -8.52
CA THR A 143 4.31 -21.46 -7.99
C THR A 143 4.69 -22.94 -7.94
N SER A 144 3.87 -23.79 -7.32
CA SER A 144 4.10 -25.24 -7.33
C SER A 144 4.01 -25.88 -8.73
N GLU A 145 3.36 -25.20 -9.69
CA GLU A 145 3.25 -25.62 -11.10
C GLU A 145 4.35 -24.98 -11.98
N GLY A 146 5.33 -24.29 -11.42
CA GLY A 146 6.37 -23.57 -12.14
C GLY A 146 6.17 -22.06 -12.18
N PHE A 147 6.88 -21.39 -13.08
CA PHE A 147 6.77 -19.94 -13.22
C PHE A 147 5.46 -19.51 -13.88
N MET A 148 4.83 -18.49 -13.29
CA MET A 148 3.79 -17.68 -13.92
C MET A 148 4.37 -16.32 -14.27
N TYR A 149 3.90 -15.73 -15.36
CA TYR A 149 4.37 -14.45 -15.88
C TYR A 149 3.28 -13.40 -15.71
N LEU A 150 3.62 -12.30 -15.06
CA LEU A 150 2.71 -11.19 -14.82
C LEU A 150 3.15 -9.98 -15.64
N SER A 151 2.36 -9.61 -16.65
CA SER A 151 2.50 -8.36 -17.41
C SER A 151 1.67 -7.28 -16.71
N THR A 152 2.23 -6.11 -16.53
CA THR A 152 1.56 -4.97 -15.87
C THR A 152 1.76 -3.69 -16.64
N ILE A 153 0.77 -2.81 -16.60
CA ILE A 153 0.86 -1.42 -17.07
C ILE A 153 0.51 -0.48 -15.93
N MET A 154 1.44 0.43 -15.64
CA MET A 154 1.32 1.45 -14.60
C MET A 154 1.20 2.84 -15.21
N ASP A 155 0.23 3.64 -14.78
CA ASP A 155 0.22 5.08 -15.04
C ASP A 155 1.19 5.79 -14.08
N LEU A 156 2.19 6.45 -14.63
CA LEU A 156 3.20 7.14 -13.82
C LEU A 156 2.68 8.36 -13.07
N PHE A 157 1.55 8.93 -13.45
CA PHE A 157 0.95 10.05 -12.73
C PHE A 157 0.51 9.65 -11.31
N SER A 158 -0.20 8.53 -11.20
CA SER A 158 -0.81 8.06 -9.95
C SER A 158 -0.13 6.83 -9.35
N ARG A 159 0.79 6.21 -10.10
CA ARG A 159 1.31 4.87 -9.79
C ARG A 159 0.23 3.77 -9.84
N LYS A 160 -0.94 4.04 -10.39
CA LYS A 160 -2.03 3.08 -10.53
C LYS A 160 -1.64 1.98 -11.53
N ILE A 161 -1.87 0.73 -11.17
CA ILE A 161 -1.83 -0.36 -12.13
C ILE A 161 -3.16 -0.35 -12.88
N ILE A 162 -3.11 0.02 -14.14
CA ILE A 162 -4.30 0.22 -14.99
C ILE A 162 -4.71 -1.04 -15.73
N ALA A 163 -3.77 -1.95 -15.97
CA ALA A 163 -4.03 -3.26 -16.54
C ALA A 163 -2.96 -4.25 -16.10
N TRP A 164 -3.36 -5.50 -16.02
CA TRP A 164 -2.46 -6.62 -15.79
C TRP A 164 -3.03 -7.90 -16.40
N GLU A 165 -2.15 -8.79 -16.80
CA GLU A 165 -2.46 -10.15 -17.28
C GLU A 165 -1.46 -11.14 -16.69
N LEU A 166 -1.96 -12.33 -16.36
CA LEU A 166 -1.17 -13.46 -15.87
C LEU A 166 -1.17 -14.57 -16.94
N SER A 167 -0.01 -15.15 -17.20
CA SER A 167 0.14 -16.25 -18.16
C SER A 167 1.02 -17.37 -17.61
N ARG A 168 0.80 -18.61 -18.09
CA ARG A 168 1.70 -19.74 -17.86
C ARG A 168 2.92 -19.70 -18.76
N THR A 169 2.83 -19.02 -19.89
CA THR A 169 3.88 -18.90 -20.89
C THR A 169 4.25 -17.44 -21.12
N MET A 170 5.48 -17.19 -21.56
CA MET A 170 5.98 -15.84 -21.85
C MET A 170 5.83 -15.55 -23.35
N GLU A 171 4.60 -15.59 -23.86
CA GLU A 171 4.27 -15.30 -25.25
C GLU A 171 3.93 -13.83 -25.46
N GLU A 172 4.04 -13.34 -26.70
CA GLU A 172 3.75 -11.93 -27.01
C GLU A 172 2.29 -11.57 -26.76
N GLU A 173 1.38 -12.52 -26.94
CA GLU A 173 -0.07 -12.33 -26.87
C GLU A 173 -0.52 -11.77 -25.52
N PHE A 174 0.05 -12.26 -24.39
CA PHE A 174 -0.40 -11.77 -23.07
C PHE A 174 0.03 -10.33 -22.80
N VAL A 175 1.16 -9.87 -23.38
CA VAL A 175 1.57 -8.46 -23.32
C VAL A 175 0.61 -7.60 -24.14
N ILE A 176 0.21 -8.07 -25.33
CA ILE A 176 -0.75 -7.39 -26.20
C ILE A 176 -2.10 -7.29 -25.50
N LYS A 177 -2.60 -8.38 -24.89
CA LYS A 177 -3.84 -8.38 -24.08
C LYS A 177 -3.78 -7.34 -22.97
N THR A 178 -2.63 -7.19 -22.30
CA THR A 178 -2.46 -6.17 -21.26
C THR A 178 -2.60 -4.75 -21.83
N VAL A 179 -2.03 -4.49 -23.01
CA VAL A 179 -2.14 -3.18 -23.69
C VAL A 179 -3.58 -2.90 -24.10
N GLU A 180 -4.27 -3.87 -24.72
CA GLU A 180 -5.66 -3.69 -25.17
C GLU A 180 -6.61 -3.46 -23.98
N LYS A 181 -6.39 -4.17 -22.87
CA LYS A 181 -7.14 -3.96 -21.62
C LYS A 181 -6.93 -2.54 -21.09
N ALA A 182 -5.68 -2.06 -21.07
CA ALA A 182 -5.37 -0.69 -20.64
C ALA A 182 -6.04 0.36 -21.54
N LYS A 183 -6.06 0.14 -22.87
CA LYS A 183 -6.72 1.03 -23.83
C LYS A 183 -8.23 1.08 -23.63
N THR A 184 -8.86 -0.05 -23.36
CA THR A 184 -10.30 -0.17 -23.09
C THR A 184 -10.67 0.57 -21.80
N GLU A 185 -9.89 0.37 -20.74
CA GLU A 185 -10.12 0.99 -19.43
C GLU A 185 -9.96 2.53 -19.48
N ARG A 186 -8.99 3.01 -20.24
CA ARG A 186 -8.58 4.43 -20.18
C ARG A 186 -9.15 5.34 -21.27
N LYS A 187 -9.69 4.83 -22.36
CA LYS A 187 -10.28 5.62 -23.48
C LYS A 187 -9.36 6.79 -23.89
N ILE A 188 -8.14 6.49 -24.30
CA ILE A 188 -7.05 7.46 -24.55
C ILE A 188 -7.46 8.53 -25.55
N LYS A 189 -7.47 9.80 -25.15
CA LYS A 189 -7.85 10.95 -25.99
C LYS A 189 -6.68 11.90 -26.33
N ARG A 190 -5.52 11.71 -25.71
CA ARG A 190 -4.37 12.62 -25.80
C ARG A 190 -3.09 11.82 -26.08
N PRO A 191 -2.03 12.47 -26.61
CA PRO A 191 -0.75 11.81 -26.78
C PRO A 191 -0.25 11.17 -25.51
N LEU A 192 0.14 9.90 -25.61
CA LEU A 192 0.60 9.03 -24.51
C LEU A 192 1.97 8.47 -24.89
N ILE A 193 2.87 8.43 -23.91
CA ILE A 193 4.12 7.69 -24.00
C ILE A 193 3.92 6.35 -23.30
N ILE A 194 4.24 5.24 -23.98
CA ILE A 194 4.37 3.93 -23.35
C ILE A 194 5.86 3.58 -23.26
N HIS A 195 6.34 3.35 -22.06
CA HIS A 195 7.74 3.05 -21.76
C HIS A 195 7.90 1.61 -21.30
N SER A 196 8.87 0.90 -21.87
CA SER A 196 9.22 -0.49 -21.53
C SER A 196 10.73 -0.67 -21.47
N ASP A 197 11.15 -1.82 -21.02
CA ASP A 197 12.48 -2.31 -21.30
C ASP A 197 12.65 -2.69 -22.77
N ARG A 198 13.76 -3.36 -23.12
CA ARG A 198 14.06 -3.82 -24.48
C ARG A 198 13.81 -5.31 -24.69
N GLY A 199 12.94 -5.90 -23.91
CA GLY A 199 12.51 -7.30 -24.09
C GLY A 199 12.02 -7.56 -25.52
N SER A 200 12.16 -8.78 -26.01
CA SER A 200 11.73 -9.17 -27.37
C SER A 200 10.27 -8.86 -27.60
N HIS A 201 9.41 -9.09 -26.61
CA HIS A 201 7.98 -8.84 -26.64
C HIS A 201 7.61 -7.39 -26.98
N TYR A 202 8.41 -6.41 -26.49
CA TYR A 202 8.17 -4.99 -26.75
C TYR A 202 8.73 -4.48 -28.08
N LYS A 203 9.43 -5.35 -28.81
CA LYS A 203 9.97 -5.08 -30.17
C LYS A 203 9.23 -5.82 -31.26
N ALA A 204 8.36 -6.74 -30.90
CA ALA A 204 7.56 -7.54 -31.83
C ALA A 204 6.60 -6.66 -32.64
N ASP A 205 6.37 -7.02 -33.89
CA ASP A 205 5.50 -6.27 -34.80
C ASP A 205 4.06 -6.17 -34.27
N ALA A 206 3.58 -7.21 -33.61
CA ALA A 206 2.26 -7.23 -32.99
C ALA A 206 2.14 -6.19 -31.86
N TYR A 207 3.18 -6.01 -31.02
CA TYR A 207 3.21 -4.97 -30.00
C TYR A 207 3.32 -3.58 -30.61
N ILE A 208 4.13 -3.42 -31.67
CA ILE A 208 4.27 -2.17 -32.41
C ILE A 208 2.92 -1.75 -32.99
N LYS A 209 2.15 -2.68 -33.56
CA LYS A 209 0.80 -2.46 -34.08
C LYS A 209 -0.19 -2.10 -32.95
N ALA A 210 -0.19 -2.85 -31.85
CA ALA A 210 -1.05 -2.58 -30.70
C ALA A 210 -0.82 -1.18 -30.06
N THR A 211 0.41 -0.64 -30.19
CA THR A 211 0.83 0.65 -29.63
C THR A 211 1.02 1.76 -30.68
N GLU A 212 0.51 1.60 -31.91
CA GLU A 212 0.76 2.55 -33.02
C GLU A 212 0.35 4.00 -32.72
N LYS A 213 -0.74 4.18 -31.94
CA LYS A 213 -1.26 5.49 -31.52
C LYS A 213 -0.53 6.07 -30.29
N MET A 214 0.50 5.38 -29.80
CA MET A 214 1.30 5.78 -28.65
C MET A 214 2.74 6.10 -29.07
N LYS A 215 3.41 6.95 -28.31
CA LYS A 215 4.84 7.20 -28.48
C LYS A 215 5.61 6.14 -27.68
N ARG A 216 6.22 5.17 -28.37
CA ARG A 216 7.04 4.14 -27.71
C ARG A 216 8.35 4.71 -27.21
N SER A 217 8.70 4.38 -26.00
CA SER A 217 9.93 4.77 -25.30
C SER A 217 10.57 3.52 -24.71
N TYR A 218 11.87 3.40 -24.79
CA TYR A 218 12.61 2.23 -24.33
C TYR A 218 13.72 2.60 -23.38
N SER A 219 13.91 1.80 -22.33
CA SER A 219 15.05 1.93 -21.41
C SER A 219 16.37 1.84 -22.15
N LYS A 220 17.42 2.44 -21.62
CA LYS A 220 18.80 2.20 -22.10
C LYS A 220 19.18 0.74 -21.82
N VAL A 221 20.09 0.22 -22.66
CA VAL A 221 20.62 -1.14 -22.47
C VAL A 221 21.29 -1.27 -21.10
N HIS A 222 20.93 -2.31 -20.35
CA HIS A 222 21.46 -2.59 -19.01
C HIS A 222 21.33 -1.43 -18.00
N TYR A 223 20.30 -0.60 -18.14
CA TYR A 223 20.05 0.52 -17.26
C TYR A 223 18.66 0.44 -16.59
N PRO A 224 18.54 -0.36 -15.50
CA PRO A 224 17.26 -0.63 -14.84
C PRO A 224 16.57 0.63 -14.29
N TYR A 225 17.34 1.65 -13.94
CA TYR A 225 16.77 2.90 -13.42
C TYR A 225 15.81 3.61 -14.38
N ASP A 226 15.82 3.31 -15.66
CA ASP A 226 14.90 3.90 -16.62
C ASP A 226 13.47 3.36 -16.47
N ASN A 227 13.28 2.16 -15.87
CA ASN A 227 11.97 1.55 -15.58
C ASN A 227 11.69 1.36 -14.09
N ALA A 228 12.40 2.08 -13.22
CA ALA A 228 12.44 1.87 -11.77
C ALA A 228 11.05 1.90 -11.10
N CYS A 229 10.08 2.65 -11.62
CA CYS A 229 8.76 2.76 -11.01
C CYS A 229 7.98 1.45 -11.05
N ILE A 230 7.99 0.75 -12.19
CA ILE A 230 7.27 -0.51 -12.33
C ILE A 230 8.05 -1.67 -11.72
N GLU A 231 9.39 -1.64 -11.79
CA GLU A 231 10.26 -2.59 -11.08
C GLU A 231 10.04 -2.51 -9.55
N SER A 232 9.90 -1.30 -9.02
CA SER A 232 9.55 -1.08 -7.62
C SER A 232 8.18 -1.68 -7.28
N PHE A 233 7.18 -1.55 -8.15
CA PHE A 233 5.87 -2.18 -7.96
C PHE A 233 6.00 -3.71 -7.94
N HIS A 234 6.76 -4.30 -8.86
CA HIS A 234 6.98 -5.76 -8.89
C HIS A 234 7.66 -6.26 -7.60
N SER A 235 8.60 -5.49 -7.07
CA SER A 235 9.20 -5.79 -5.78
C SER A 235 8.17 -5.69 -4.64
N LEU A 236 7.31 -4.67 -4.66
CA LEU A 236 6.28 -4.48 -3.64
C LEU A 236 5.26 -5.64 -3.61
N ILE A 237 4.66 -6.00 -4.74
CA ILE A 237 3.68 -7.09 -4.78
C ILE A 237 4.29 -8.41 -4.32
N LYS A 238 5.53 -8.71 -4.71
CA LYS A 238 6.23 -9.93 -4.28
C LYS A 238 6.45 -9.93 -2.77
N GLN A 239 7.02 -8.87 -2.21
CA GLN A 239 7.46 -8.84 -0.82
C GLN A 239 6.32 -8.55 0.16
N GLU A 240 5.41 -7.64 -0.20
CA GLU A 240 4.29 -7.29 0.66
C GLU A 240 3.20 -8.36 0.67
N TRP A 241 3.12 -9.19 -0.40
CA TRP A 241 1.99 -10.10 -0.55
C TRP A 241 2.40 -11.51 -0.99
N LEU A 242 2.88 -11.71 -2.21
CA LEU A 242 3.04 -13.03 -2.80
C LEU A 242 3.93 -13.99 -1.99
N TYR A 243 5.05 -13.49 -1.45
CA TYR A 243 5.99 -14.31 -0.66
C TYR A 243 5.45 -14.78 0.71
N ARG A 244 4.23 -14.36 1.08
CA ARG A 244 3.54 -14.84 2.28
C ARG A 244 2.81 -16.16 2.05
N PHE A 245 2.68 -16.60 0.81
CA PHE A 245 1.87 -17.74 0.41
C PHE A 245 2.72 -18.79 -0.32
N GLN A 246 2.38 -20.05 -0.10
CA GLN A 246 2.79 -21.14 -0.98
C GLN A 246 1.80 -21.18 -2.15
N ILE A 247 2.16 -20.61 -3.28
CA ILE A 247 1.25 -20.43 -4.41
C ILE A 247 1.14 -21.75 -5.16
N GLN A 248 -0.09 -22.30 -5.24
CA GLN A 248 -0.34 -23.66 -5.73
C GLN A 248 -0.60 -23.75 -7.24
N GLY A 249 -0.49 -22.67 -7.99
CA GLY A 249 -0.69 -22.71 -9.43
C GLY A 249 -1.35 -21.45 -9.95
N TYR A 250 -1.85 -21.54 -11.18
CA TYR A 250 -2.34 -20.38 -11.93
C TYR A 250 -3.52 -19.68 -11.24
N GLU A 251 -4.59 -20.40 -10.87
CA GLU A 251 -5.80 -19.77 -10.31
C GLU A 251 -5.53 -19.15 -8.93
N HIS A 252 -4.74 -19.83 -8.10
CA HIS A 252 -4.33 -19.26 -6.81
C HIS A 252 -3.45 -18.02 -7.02
N CYS A 253 -2.49 -18.07 -7.94
CA CYS A 253 -1.66 -16.92 -8.29
C CYS A 253 -2.51 -15.74 -8.78
N ARG A 254 -3.45 -16.01 -9.69
CA ARG A 254 -4.37 -15.01 -10.25
C ARG A 254 -5.23 -14.34 -9.18
N SER A 255 -5.77 -15.13 -8.25
CA SER A 255 -6.54 -14.61 -7.12
C SER A 255 -5.71 -13.68 -6.23
N LEU A 256 -4.49 -14.09 -5.87
CA LEU A 256 -3.58 -13.28 -5.05
C LEU A 256 -3.17 -11.96 -5.75
N VAL A 257 -2.88 -12.02 -7.05
CA VAL A 257 -2.54 -10.84 -7.86
C VAL A 257 -3.73 -9.88 -7.92
N PHE A 258 -4.94 -10.40 -8.22
CA PHE A 258 -6.17 -9.61 -8.22
C PHE A 258 -6.40 -8.95 -6.87
N GLU A 259 -6.34 -9.72 -5.80
CA GLU A 259 -6.56 -9.23 -4.45
C GLU A 259 -5.57 -8.12 -4.07
N TYR A 260 -4.30 -8.28 -4.42
CA TYR A 260 -3.32 -7.24 -4.13
C TYR A 260 -3.54 -5.99 -4.98
N ILE A 261 -3.70 -6.12 -6.29
CA ILE A 261 -3.76 -4.96 -7.20
C ILE A 261 -5.09 -4.22 -7.03
N GLU A 262 -6.22 -4.93 -7.14
CA GLU A 262 -7.52 -4.28 -7.25
C GLU A 262 -8.10 -3.88 -5.88
N THR A 263 -7.93 -4.75 -4.87
CA THR A 263 -8.57 -4.49 -3.57
C THR A 263 -7.69 -3.77 -2.57
N PHE A 264 -6.37 -3.73 -2.81
CA PHE A 264 -5.45 -3.11 -1.86
C PHE A 264 -4.56 -2.04 -2.51
N TYR A 265 -3.72 -2.39 -3.50
CA TYR A 265 -2.72 -1.48 -4.05
C TYR A 265 -3.34 -0.22 -4.67
N ASN A 266 -4.31 -0.38 -5.55
CA ASN A 266 -4.97 0.74 -6.23
C ASN A 266 -5.94 1.51 -5.34
N THR A 267 -6.58 0.85 -4.35
CA THR A 267 -7.72 1.39 -3.60
C THR A 267 -7.39 1.87 -2.19
N LYS A 268 -6.51 1.15 -1.47
CA LYS A 268 -6.23 1.40 -0.05
C LYS A 268 -4.77 1.79 0.23
N ARG A 269 -3.84 1.17 -0.51
CA ARG A 269 -2.41 1.36 -0.22
C ARG A 269 -1.97 2.79 -0.48
N ILE A 270 -1.57 3.48 0.61
CA ILE A 270 -1.08 4.85 0.50
C ILE A 270 0.34 4.90 -0.09
N HIS A 271 0.57 5.90 -0.93
CA HIS A 271 1.84 6.18 -1.61
C HIS A 271 2.37 7.57 -1.26
N SER A 272 3.65 7.67 -0.92
CA SER A 272 4.30 8.98 -0.67
C SER A 272 4.24 9.88 -1.91
N HIS A 273 4.44 9.32 -3.12
CA HIS A 273 4.29 10.04 -4.38
C HIS A 273 2.89 10.67 -4.55
N CYS A 274 1.85 10.01 -4.06
CA CYS A 274 0.46 10.47 -4.12
C CYS A 274 0.06 11.32 -2.90
N GLY A 275 1.01 11.89 -2.16
CA GLY A 275 0.71 12.63 -0.95
C GLY A 275 0.07 11.78 0.14
N PHE A 276 0.50 10.53 0.28
CA PHE A 276 -0.05 9.54 1.21
C PHE A 276 -1.56 9.28 1.03
N THR A 277 -1.99 9.26 -0.23
CA THR A 277 -3.31 8.72 -0.62
C THR A 277 -3.12 7.50 -1.50
N SER A 278 -4.20 6.75 -1.76
CA SER A 278 -4.16 5.65 -2.71
C SER A 278 -4.09 6.18 -4.16
N PRO A 279 -3.63 5.36 -5.13
CA PRO A 279 -3.64 5.72 -6.54
C PRO A 279 -5.01 6.19 -7.04
N ASN A 280 -6.09 5.48 -6.67
CA ASN A 280 -7.45 5.84 -7.05
C ASN A 280 -7.88 7.19 -6.48
N GLU A 281 -7.63 7.44 -5.19
CA GLU A 281 -7.94 8.72 -4.56
C GLU A 281 -7.15 9.88 -5.17
N TYR A 282 -5.89 9.64 -5.54
CA TYR A 282 -5.06 10.66 -6.17
C TYR A 282 -5.60 11.08 -7.54
N GLU A 283 -6.03 10.12 -8.37
CA GLU A 283 -6.68 10.40 -9.65
C GLU A 283 -8.03 11.11 -9.48
N ALA A 284 -8.84 10.67 -8.54
CA ALA A 284 -10.13 11.31 -8.24
C ALA A 284 -9.96 12.78 -7.83
N LYS A 285 -8.99 13.10 -6.98
CA LYS A 285 -8.66 14.48 -6.61
C LYS A 285 -8.27 15.33 -7.81
N PHE A 286 -7.50 14.78 -8.76
CA PHE A 286 -7.13 15.48 -9.98
C PHE A 286 -8.34 15.77 -10.87
N GLN A 287 -9.24 14.80 -11.04
CA GLN A 287 -10.47 14.96 -11.83
C GLN A 287 -11.38 16.03 -11.24
N ASN A 288 -11.60 16.02 -9.93
CA ASN A 288 -12.44 17.00 -9.23
C ASN A 288 -11.87 18.43 -9.35
N LYS A 289 -10.54 18.62 -9.21
CA LYS A 289 -9.91 19.93 -9.43
C LYS A 289 -10.13 20.45 -10.85
N ASN A 290 -9.99 19.60 -11.86
CA ASN A 290 -10.19 20.00 -13.26
C ASN A 290 -11.66 20.32 -13.59
N SER A 291 -12.59 19.60 -12.99
CA SER A 291 -14.03 19.90 -13.13
C SER A 291 -14.37 21.25 -12.50
N ALA A 292 -13.88 21.55 -11.30
CA ALA A 292 -14.09 22.84 -10.64
C ALA A 292 -13.50 24.02 -11.42
N VAL A 293 -12.34 23.84 -12.06
CA VAL A 293 -11.73 24.88 -12.91
C VAL A 293 -12.52 25.10 -14.19
N ARG A 294 -13.14 24.06 -14.76
CA ARG A 294 -14.00 24.20 -15.94
C ARG A 294 -15.28 24.96 -15.62
N TYR A 295 -15.92 24.69 -14.49
CA TYR A 295 -17.11 25.45 -14.06
C TYR A 295 -16.79 26.93 -13.83
N LYS A 296 -15.66 27.27 -13.22
CA LYS A 296 -15.24 28.68 -13.02
C LYS A 296 -14.89 29.44 -14.30
N LYS A 297 -14.61 28.75 -15.41
CA LYS A 297 -14.33 29.38 -16.72
C LYS A 297 -15.57 29.47 -17.61
N ALA A 298 -16.67 28.81 -17.22
CA ALA A 298 -17.92 28.79 -17.97
C ALA A 298 -18.98 29.75 -17.38
N VAL A 299 -18.66 30.38 -16.25
CA VAL A 299 -19.39 31.47 -15.60
C VAL A 299 -18.56 32.75 -15.74
#